data_22124e1c3192a980bbdc22017c44d6f5
#
_entry.id   22124e1c3192a980bbdc22017c44d6f5
#
_cell.length_a   1.000
_cell.length_b   1.000
_cell.length_c   1.000
_cell.angle_alpha   90.00
_cell.angle_beta   90.00
_cell.angle_gamma   90.00
#
_symmetry.space_group_name_H-M   'P 1'
#
loop_
_entity.id
_entity.type
_entity.pdbx_description
1 polymer ?
#
loop_
_entity_poly.entity_id
_entity_poly.type
_entity_poly.pdbx_seq_one_letter_code
_entity_poly.pdbx_strand_id
1 'polypeptide(L)'
;MIAMNLAGIAHIQLSVTDFPRSRAFYRALCEHFEMQCQYDDPGSENERPMLYYIGGKTGLLIRPVNPEYAGARFHQYKPGLHHLCFRARSREDIDAFHEFFESTLAALGGKLVRAPQDGAWAAGYYSIVFEDPDGIRLEINHVPGKGNLSEGVELPLPARVPGGVPEQA
;
A
#
# COMPACT_ATOMS: atom_id res chain seq x y z
N MET A 1 29.72 16.69 -8.78
CA MET A 1 28.46 16.56 -8.01
C MET A 1 28.55 15.27 -7.19
N ILE A 2 28.29 15.34 -5.89
CA ILE A 2 28.21 14.13 -5.05
C ILE A 2 26.79 13.57 -5.25
N ALA A 3 26.67 12.37 -5.81
CA ALA A 3 25.40 11.67 -5.93
C ALA A 3 24.95 11.21 -4.53
N MET A 4 23.68 11.44 -4.18
CA MET A 4 23.07 10.90 -2.96
C MET A 4 22.62 9.46 -3.22
N ASN A 5 23.10 8.52 -2.42
CA ASN A 5 22.62 7.15 -2.43
C ASN A 5 21.38 7.04 -1.52
N LEU A 6 20.22 6.75 -2.12
CA LEU A 6 18.95 6.63 -1.41
C LEU A 6 18.82 5.23 -0.79
N ALA A 7 18.64 5.16 0.52
CA ALA A 7 18.49 3.89 1.24
C ALA A 7 17.08 3.26 1.12
N GLY A 8 16.09 4.03 0.64
CA GLY A 8 14.71 3.58 0.48
C GLY A 8 13.68 4.65 0.83
N ILE A 9 12.43 4.25 0.97
CA ILE A 9 11.33 5.11 1.41
C ILE A 9 11.20 5.00 2.92
N ALA A 10 11.42 6.12 3.64
CA ALA A 10 11.32 6.14 5.10
C ALA A 10 9.87 5.91 5.58
N HIS A 11 8.91 6.66 4.98
CA HIS A 11 7.49 6.49 5.26
C HIS A 11 6.62 7.02 4.12
N ILE A 12 5.38 6.55 4.11
CA ILE A 12 4.28 7.03 3.27
C ILE A 12 3.19 7.52 4.20
N GLN A 13 2.68 8.72 3.94
CA GLN A 13 1.58 9.30 4.70
C GLN A 13 0.37 9.53 3.80
N LEU A 14 -0.77 8.99 4.21
CA LEU A 14 -2.05 9.12 3.51
C LEU A 14 -2.96 10.06 4.29
N SER A 15 -3.74 10.86 3.57
CA SER A 15 -4.82 11.67 4.14
C SER A 15 -6.15 10.99 3.89
N VAL A 16 -6.97 10.81 4.94
CA VAL A 16 -8.24 10.08 4.91
C VAL A 16 -9.40 10.97 5.32
N THR A 17 -10.57 10.75 4.75
CA THR A 17 -11.75 11.60 4.99
C THR A 17 -12.47 11.25 6.30
N ASP A 18 -12.54 9.96 6.63
CA ASP A 18 -13.10 9.43 7.88
C ASP A 18 -12.01 8.74 8.69
N PHE A 19 -11.32 9.50 9.54
CA PHE A 19 -10.19 8.97 10.30
C PHE A 19 -10.56 7.78 11.22
N PRO A 20 -11.65 7.79 12.01
CA PRO A 20 -12.05 6.64 12.82
C PRO A 20 -12.21 5.36 12.01
N ARG A 21 -12.87 5.42 10.86
CA ARG A 21 -13.10 4.29 9.96
C ARG A 21 -11.78 3.80 9.35
N SER A 22 -11.01 4.71 8.78
CA SER A 22 -9.74 4.39 8.15
C SER A 22 -8.71 3.91 9.18
N ARG A 23 -8.73 4.46 10.41
CA ARG A 23 -7.89 3.98 11.51
C ARG A 23 -8.16 2.50 11.82
N ALA A 24 -9.42 2.08 11.89
CA ALA A 24 -9.77 0.68 12.12
C ALA A 24 -9.26 -0.23 10.98
N PHE A 25 -9.44 0.20 9.73
CA PHE A 25 -8.98 -0.52 8.55
C PHE A 25 -7.44 -0.66 8.52
N TYR A 26 -6.71 0.46 8.63
CA TYR A 26 -5.25 0.45 8.55
C TYR A 26 -4.59 -0.21 9.76
N ARG A 27 -5.22 -0.14 10.93
CA ARG A 27 -4.78 -0.90 12.10
C ARG A 27 -4.81 -2.39 11.81
N ALA A 28 -5.96 -2.94 11.38
CA ALA A 28 -6.10 -4.34 11.04
C ALA A 28 -5.13 -4.77 9.93
N LEU A 29 -4.98 -3.93 8.87
CA LEU A 29 -4.04 -4.17 7.77
C LEU A 29 -2.59 -4.24 8.25
N CYS A 30 -2.15 -3.26 9.02
CA CYS A 30 -0.76 -3.18 9.50
C CYS A 30 -0.44 -4.27 10.51
N GLU A 31 -1.37 -4.61 11.40
CA GLU A 31 -1.23 -5.74 12.34
C GLU A 31 -1.13 -7.07 11.58
N HIS A 32 -1.91 -7.27 10.53
CA HIS A 32 -1.78 -8.45 9.66
C HIS A 32 -0.43 -8.52 8.92
N PHE A 33 0.16 -7.36 8.59
CA PHE A 33 1.50 -7.27 8.01
C PHE A 33 2.63 -7.38 9.06
N GLU A 34 2.32 -7.69 10.31
CA GLU A 34 3.28 -7.74 11.42
C GLU A 34 4.07 -6.44 11.62
N MET A 35 3.49 -5.30 11.22
CA MET A 35 4.08 -3.99 11.46
C MET A 35 3.88 -3.58 12.92
N GLN A 36 4.83 -2.82 13.45
CA GLN A 36 4.78 -2.30 14.82
C GLN A 36 4.10 -0.94 14.87
N CYS A 37 3.09 -0.80 15.72
CA CYS A 37 2.49 0.50 16.02
C CYS A 37 3.51 1.39 16.76
N GLN A 38 3.77 2.56 16.20
CA GLN A 38 4.64 3.58 16.80
C GLN A 38 3.82 4.68 17.44
N TYR A 39 2.65 4.97 16.88
CA TYR A 39 1.78 6.02 17.34
C TYR A 39 0.33 5.72 16.95
N ASP A 40 -0.58 5.86 17.89
CA ASP A 40 -2.01 5.64 17.69
C ASP A 40 -2.79 6.63 18.56
N ASP A 41 -3.00 7.85 18.04
CA ASP A 41 -3.68 8.94 18.73
C ASP A 41 -4.98 9.30 18.00
N PRO A 42 -6.15 9.18 18.66
CA PRO A 42 -7.43 9.60 18.10
C PRO A 42 -7.56 11.13 17.97
N GLY A 43 -6.59 11.89 18.49
CA GLY A 43 -6.58 13.35 18.52
C GLY A 43 -7.03 13.91 19.85
N SER A 44 -6.58 15.13 20.12
CA SER A 44 -6.95 15.95 21.27
C SER A 44 -7.29 17.37 20.81
N GLU A 45 -7.64 18.27 21.73
CA GLU A 45 -7.91 19.67 21.39
C GLU A 45 -6.72 20.38 20.69
N ASN A 46 -5.48 19.92 20.96
CA ASN A 46 -4.26 20.54 20.45
C ASN A 46 -3.48 19.67 19.45
N GLU A 47 -3.87 18.42 19.26
CA GLU A 47 -3.15 17.48 18.38
C GLU A 47 -4.10 16.83 17.37
N ARG A 48 -3.68 16.85 16.09
CA ARG A 48 -4.43 16.19 15.03
C ARG A 48 -4.27 14.67 15.14
N PRO A 49 -5.35 13.91 14.91
CA PRO A 49 -5.30 12.45 14.92
C PRO A 49 -4.20 11.89 14.02
N MET A 50 -3.58 10.80 14.45
CA MET A 50 -2.56 10.09 13.65
C MET A 50 -2.52 8.62 14.04
N LEU A 51 -2.37 7.76 13.03
CA LEU A 51 -1.96 6.37 13.19
C LEU A 51 -0.65 6.17 12.45
N TYR A 52 0.34 5.54 13.09
CA TYR A 52 1.65 5.28 12.50
C TYR A 52 2.15 3.89 12.83
N TYR A 53 2.45 3.12 11.80
CA TYR A 53 3.06 1.80 11.88
C TYR A 53 4.39 1.75 11.12
N ILE A 54 5.34 0.95 11.60
CA ILE A 54 6.63 0.68 10.94
C ILE A 54 6.81 -0.82 10.75
N GLY A 55 7.17 -1.21 9.54
CA GLY A 55 7.50 -2.59 9.17
C GLY A 55 7.97 -2.67 7.72
N GLY A 56 8.58 -3.78 7.31
CA GLY A 56 9.04 -3.95 5.94
C GLY A 56 10.02 -2.87 5.45
N LYS A 57 10.79 -2.26 6.36
CA LYS A 57 11.74 -1.15 6.11
C LYS A 57 11.08 0.17 5.68
N THR A 58 9.78 0.34 5.92
CA THR A 58 9.07 1.60 5.66
C THR A 58 8.05 1.89 6.77
N GLY A 59 7.61 3.13 6.85
CA GLY A 59 6.50 3.53 7.70
C GLY A 59 5.23 3.78 6.90
N LEU A 60 4.08 3.46 7.47
CA LEU A 60 2.77 3.81 6.95
C LEU A 60 2.02 4.65 7.98
N LEU A 61 1.62 5.85 7.57
CA LEU A 61 0.88 6.79 8.41
C LEU A 61 -0.45 7.14 7.76
N ILE A 62 -1.45 7.37 8.61
CA ILE A 62 -2.69 8.05 8.16
C ILE A 62 -3.00 9.23 9.08
N ARG A 63 -3.57 10.27 8.47
CA ARG A 63 -4.11 11.46 9.15
C ARG A 63 -5.43 11.90 8.51
N PRO A 64 -6.30 12.60 9.24
CA PRO A 64 -7.47 13.19 8.61
C PRO A 64 -7.08 14.28 7.61
N VAL A 65 -7.86 14.42 6.55
CA VAL A 65 -7.81 15.59 5.65
C VAL A 65 -8.10 16.88 6.42
N ASN A 66 -7.80 18.03 5.82
CA ASN A 66 -8.35 19.29 6.34
C ASN A 66 -9.87 19.31 6.16
N PRO A 67 -10.63 20.00 7.03
CA PRO A 67 -12.09 20.03 6.97
C PRO A 67 -12.68 20.45 5.62
N GLU A 68 -11.99 21.31 4.90
CA GLU A 68 -12.35 21.75 3.54
C GLU A 68 -12.38 20.63 2.50
N TYR A 69 -11.66 19.50 2.77
CA TYR A 69 -11.59 18.33 1.89
C TYR A 69 -12.38 17.12 2.41
N ALA A 70 -13.17 17.27 3.48
CA ALA A 70 -13.90 16.14 4.07
C ALA A 70 -14.88 15.44 3.09
N GLY A 71 -15.36 16.15 2.06
CA GLY A 71 -16.21 15.60 1.01
C GLY A 71 -15.45 15.12 -0.24
N ALA A 72 -14.11 15.24 -0.26
CA ALA A 72 -13.32 14.84 -1.41
C ALA A 72 -13.28 13.30 -1.54
N ARG A 73 -13.22 12.81 -2.78
CA ARG A 73 -13.02 11.39 -3.07
C ARG A 73 -11.68 11.18 -3.75
N PHE A 74 -11.00 10.13 -3.33
CA PHE A 74 -9.80 9.68 -4.04
C PHE A 74 -10.15 9.27 -5.48
N HIS A 75 -9.21 9.54 -6.39
CA HIS A 75 -9.33 9.11 -7.77
C HIS A 75 -7.93 8.85 -8.32
N GLN A 76 -7.63 7.59 -8.62
CA GLN A 76 -6.28 7.13 -8.97
C GLN A 76 -5.68 7.78 -10.22
N TYR A 77 -6.50 8.33 -11.12
CA TYR A 77 -6.04 9.00 -12.35
C TYR A 77 -5.92 10.52 -12.22
N LYS A 78 -6.12 11.08 -11.02
CA LYS A 78 -5.77 12.48 -10.76
C LYS A 78 -4.28 12.59 -10.42
N PRO A 79 -3.65 13.78 -10.65
CA PRO A 79 -2.27 13.96 -10.21
C PRO A 79 -2.08 13.62 -8.73
N GLY A 80 -1.12 12.74 -8.43
CA GLY A 80 -0.84 12.25 -7.08
C GLY A 80 -0.54 10.76 -7.04
N LEU A 81 -1.01 10.08 -6.01
CA LEU A 81 -0.84 8.64 -5.86
C LEU A 81 -1.79 7.89 -6.82
N HIS A 82 -1.24 7.01 -7.66
CA HIS A 82 -2.06 6.09 -8.45
C HIS A 82 -2.49 4.88 -7.61
N HIS A 83 -1.54 4.19 -6.99
CA HIS A 83 -1.75 3.12 -6.01
C HIS A 83 -0.50 2.93 -5.16
N LEU A 84 -0.65 2.21 -4.05
CA LEU A 84 0.45 1.78 -3.20
C LEU A 84 0.53 0.25 -3.26
N CYS A 85 1.71 -0.27 -3.62
CA CYS A 85 1.92 -1.71 -3.74
C CYS A 85 2.88 -2.21 -2.67
N PHE A 86 2.42 -3.18 -1.88
CA PHE A 86 3.21 -3.92 -0.91
C PHE A 86 3.76 -5.20 -1.53
N ARG A 87 4.90 -5.66 -1.04
CA ARG A 87 5.52 -6.90 -1.53
C ARG A 87 5.28 -8.05 -0.57
N ALA A 88 4.63 -9.10 -1.04
CA ALA A 88 4.53 -10.39 -0.34
C ALA A 88 5.80 -11.25 -0.56
N ARG A 89 6.05 -12.17 0.33
CA ARG A 89 7.15 -13.14 0.23
C ARG A 89 6.80 -14.30 -0.69
N SER A 90 5.52 -14.66 -0.76
CA SER A 90 5.04 -15.80 -1.56
C SER A 90 3.66 -15.53 -2.17
N ARG A 91 3.20 -16.42 -3.04
CA ARG A 91 1.83 -16.43 -3.57
C ARG A 91 0.84 -16.82 -2.49
N GLU A 92 1.23 -17.78 -1.65
CA GLU A 92 0.43 -18.30 -0.53
C GLU A 92 0.13 -17.20 0.48
N ASP A 93 1.06 -16.24 0.72
CA ASP A 93 0.81 -15.07 1.56
C ASP A 93 -0.31 -14.19 0.98
N ILE A 94 -0.38 -14.06 -0.37
CA ILE A 94 -1.42 -13.27 -1.04
C ILE A 94 -2.77 -13.99 -0.97
N ASP A 95 -2.79 -15.31 -1.11
CA ASP A 95 -4.02 -16.11 -0.99
C ASP A 95 -4.56 -16.04 0.45
N ALA A 96 -3.69 -16.20 1.46
CA ALA A 96 -4.05 -16.04 2.86
C ALA A 96 -4.52 -14.60 3.18
N PHE A 97 -3.90 -13.59 2.58
CA PHE A 97 -4.36 -12.20 2.71
C PHE A 97 -5.75 -12.01 2.10
N HIS A 98 -6.08 -12.67 0.99
CA HIS A 98 -7.43 -12.60 0.41
C HIS A 98 -8.50 -13.11 1.39
N GLU A 99 -8.26 -14.24 2.06
CA GLU A 99 -9.15 -14.75 3.11
C GLU A 99 -9.30 -13.76 4.28
N PHE A 100 -8.18 -13.18 4.72
CA PHE A 100 -8.20 -12.12 5.73
C PHE A 100 -8.95 -10.87 5.26
N PHE A 101 -8.78 -10.46 4.01
CA PHE A 101 -9.52 -9.33 3.43
C PHE A 101 -11.03 -9.58 3.50
N GLU A 102 -11.50 -10.73 3.03
CA GLU A 102 -12.93 -11.07 3.01
C GLU A 102 -13.52 -11.19 4.43
N SER A 103 -12.79 -11.78 5.37
CA SER A 103 -13.26 -11.98 6.74
C SER A 103 -13.17 -10.73 7.61
N THR A 104 -12.30 -9.78 7.31
CA THR A 104 -11.99 -8.66 8.21
C THR A 104 -12.06 -7.30 7.50
N LEU A 105 -11.23 -7.07 6.47
CA LEU A 105 -11.08 -5.72 5.88
C LEU A 105 -12.31 -5.27 5.10
N ALA A 106 -13.06 -6.18 4.51
CA ALA A 106 -14.32 -5.85 3.82
C ALA A 106 -15.35 -5.25 4.80
N ALA A 107 -15.47 -5.82 6.00
CA ALA A 107 -16.35 -5.29 7.04
C ALA A 107 -15.91 -3.91 7.57
N LEU A 108 -14.61 -3.59 7.49
CA LEU A 108 -14.03 -2.29 7.85
C LEU A 108 -14.09 -1.27 6.70
N GLY A 109 -14.76 -1.61 5.60
CA GLY A 109 -15.00 -0.72 4.48
C GLY A 109 -14.02 -0.86 3.33
N GLY A 110 -13.17 -1.86 3.35
CA GLY A 110 -12.34 -2.24 2.22
C GLY A 110 -13.20 -2.74 1.05
N LYS A 111 -12.73 -2.53 -0.17
CA LYS A 111 -13.38 -3.02 -1.38
C LYS A 111 -12.41 -3.82 -2.21
N LEU A 112 -12.75 -5.09 -2.47
CA LEU A 112 -11.97 -5.92 -3.40
C LEU A 112 -12.17 -5.39 -4.83
N VAL A 113 -11.06 -5.12 -5.51
CA VAL A 113 -11.06 -4.67 -6.92
C VAL A 113 -10.73 -5.84 -7.84
N ARG A 114 -9.76 -6.65 -7.43
CA ARG A 114 -9.29 -7.80 -8.18
C ARG A 114 -8.77 -8.86 -7.23
N ALA A 115 -9.36 -10.05 -7.27
CA ALA A 115 -8.90 -11.21 -6.52
C ALA A 115 -7.48 -11.64 -6.96
N PRO A 116 -6.79 -12.46 -6.16
CA PRO A 116 -5.47 -12.95 -6.52
C PRO A 116 -5.43 -13.58 -7.91
N GLN A 117 -4.50 -13.13 -8.73
CA GLN A 117 -4.30 -13.68 -10.08
C GLN A 117 -2.90 -13.38 -10.62
N ASP A 118 -2.50 -14.12 -11.63
CA ASP A 118 -1.28 -13.86 -12.38
C ASP A 118 -1.39 -12.56 -13.18
N GLY A 119 -0.28 -11.85 -13.27
CA GLY A 119 -0.16 -10.61 -14.03
C GLY A 119 1.01 -10.67 -15.02
N ALA A 120 0.92 -9.86 -16.08
CA ALA A 120 1.89 -9.86 -17.17
C ALA A 120 3.11 -8.92 -16.92
N TRP A 121 3.19 -8.27 -15.75
CA TRP A 121 4.22 -7.26 -15.43
C TRP A 121 5.64 -7.84 -15.28
N ALA A 122 5.73 -9.09 -14.85
CA ALA A 122 6.97 -9.85 -14.74
C ALA A 122 6.68 -11.35 -14.77
N ALA A 123 7.69 -12.16 -15.06
CA ALA A 123 7.55 -13.62 -14.98
C ALA A 123 7.16 -14.04 -13.54
N GLY A 124 6.05 -14.76 -13.40
CA GLY A 124 5.52 -15.20 -12.12
C GLY A 124 4.94 -14.09 -11.24
N TYR A 125 4.64 -12.91 -11.81
CA TYR A 125 3.94 -11.85 -11.09
C TYR A 125 2.55 -12.33 -10.65
N TYR A 126 2.24 -12.17 -9.37
CA TYR A 126 0.96 -12.55 -8.78
C TYR A 126 0.51 -11.45 -7.82
N SER A 127 -0.75 -11.02 -7.89
CA SER A 127 -1.19 -9.92 -7.03
C SER A 127 -2.69 -9.92 -6.76
N ILE A 128 -3.06 -9.24 -5.67
CA ILE A 128 -4.40 -8.83 -5.28
C ILE A 128 -4.48 -7.30 -5.29
N VAL A 129 -5.61 -6.75 -5.70
CA VAL A 129 -5.86 -5.30 -5.71
C VAL A 129 -7.14 -4.99 -4.95
N PHE A 130 -7.09 -4.03 -4.05
CA PHE A 130 -8.21 -3.60 -3.23
C PHE A 130 -8.17 -2.09 -2.98
N GLU A 131 -9.23 -1.57 -2.39
CA GLU A 131 -9.35 -0.17 -1.98
C GLU A 131 -9.56 -0.08 -0.49
N ASP A 132 -9.02 0.97 0.11
CA ASP A 132 -9.34 1.37 1.47
C ASP A 132 -10.73 2.02 1.56
N PRO A 133 -11.20 2.43 2.76
CA PRO A 133 -12.51 3.08 2.91
C PRO A 133 -12.70 4.39 2.12
N ASP A 134 -11.62 5.07 1.75
CA ASP A 134 -11.64 6.30 0.93
C ASP A 134 -11.52 6.03 -0.58
N GLY A 135 -11.29 4.76 -0.97
CA GLY A 135 -11.05 4.35 -2.35
C GLY A 135 -9.59 4.48 -2.77
N ILE A 136 -8.66 4.70 -1.81
CA ILE A 136 -7.23 4.68 -2.11
C ILE A 136 -6.86 3.26 -2.54
N ARG A 137 -6.29 3.15 -3.75
CA ARG A 137 -5.95 1.86 -4.33
C ARG A 137 -4.69 1.28 -3.69
N LEU A 138 -4.82 0.04 -3.22
CA LEU A 138 -3.77 -0.76 -2.61
C LEU A 138 -3.57 -2.05 -3.40
N GLU A 139 -2.34 -2.50 -3.49
CA GLU A 139 -1.97 -3.76 -4.13
C GLU A 139 -1.02 -4.53 -3.22
N ILE A 140 -1.10 -5.86 -3.26
CA ILE A 140 -0.05 -6.73 -2.73
C ILE A 140 0.41 -7.60 -3.87
N ASN A 141 1.73 -7.62 -4.13
CA ASN A 141 2.30 -8.43 -5.19
C ASN A 141 3.39 -9.38 -4.69
N HIS A 142 3.57 -10.46 -5.43
CA HIS A 142 4.72 -11.34 -5.36
C HIS A 142 5.36 -11.45 -6.74
N VAL A 143 6.69 -11.40 -6.78
CA VAL A 143 7.49 -11.69 -7.97
C VAL A 143 8.56 -12.68 -7.54
N PRO A 144 8.63 -13.90 -8.12
CA PRO A 144 9.61 -14.91 -7.71
C PRO A 144 11.03 -14.47 -8.00
N GLY A 145 11.99 -15.07 -7.29
CA GLY A 145 13.40 -14.79 -7.41
C GLY A 145 13.83 -13.54 -6.66
N LYS A 146 14.97 -12.98 -7.06
CA LYS A 146 15.53 -11.81 -6.37
C LYS A 146 14.76 -10.52 -6.64
N GLY A 147 13.99 -10.42 -7.71
CA GLY A 147 13.25 -9.22 -8.11
C GLY A 147 14.13 -7.96 -8.15
N ASN A 148 13.64 -6.91 -8.79
CA ASN A 148 14.41 -5.66 -8.96
C ASN A 148 14.63 -4.86 -7.66
N LEU A 149 13.97 -5.23 -6.57
CA LEU A 149 14.01 -4.54 -5.28
C LEU A 149 14.54 -5.42 -4.14
N SER A 150 15.09 -6.60 -4.46
CA SER A 150 15.69 -7.50 -3.46
C SER A 150 17.05 -6.99 -2.99
N GLU A 151 17.44 -7.37 -1.78
CA GLU A 151 18.80 -7.09 -1.29
C GLU A 151 19.85 -7.70 -2.22
N GLY A 152 20.90 -6.93 -2.51
CA GLY A 152 22.02 -7.38 -3.36
C GLY A 152 21.77 -7.31 -4.87
N VAL A 153 20.67 -6.69 -5.32
CA VAL A 153 20.51 -6.34 -6.74
C VAL A 153 21.37 -5.13 -7.05
N GLU A 154 22.31 -5.30 -7.98
CA GLU A 154 23.14 -4.21 -8.46
C GLU A 154 22.38 -3.30 -9.43
N LEU A 155 22.62 -2.01 -9.31
CA LEU A 155 22.12 -0.99 -10.23
C LEU A 155 23.25 -0.52 -11.17
N PRO A 156 22.94 -0.12 -12.41
CA PRO A 156 21.62 0.01 -13.02
C PRO A 156 21.02 -1.32 -13.48
N LEU A 157 19.70 -1.42 -13.37
CA LEU A 157 18.98 -2.53 -13.96
C LEU A 157 19.04 -2.45 -15.50
N PRO A 158 19.03 -3.60 -16.22
CA PRO A 158 18.93 -3.56 -17.66
C PRO A 158 17.66 -2.82 -18.10
N ALA A 159 17.82 -1.94 -19.08
CA ALA A 159 16.68 -1.20 -19.62
C ALA A 159 15.61 -2.16 -20.17
N ARG A 160 14.37 -1.96 -19.81
CA ARG A 160 13.26 -2.68 -20.44
C ARG A 160 13.16 -2.27 -21.89
N VAL A 161 13.05 -3.25 -22.77
CA VAL A 161 12.77 -2.99 -24.20
C VAL A 161 11.38 -2.37 -24.30
N PRO A 162 11.20 -1.24 -25.02
CA PRO A 162 9.89 -0.67 -25.28
C PRO A 162 9.00 -1.69 -26.00
N GLY A 163 7.79 -1.89 -25.52
CA GLY A 163 6.82 -2.86 -26.05
C GLY A 163 6.26 -3.83 -25.02
N GLY A 164 6.62 -3.66 -23.74
CA GLY A 164 6.02 -4.43 -22.64
C GLY A 164 4.63 -3.95 -22.31
N VAL A 165 3.75 -4.88 -22.23
CA VAL A 165 2.39 -4.96 -21.66
C VAL A 165 1.47 -3.76 -21.87
N PRO A 166 0.33 -3.95 -22.58
CA PRO A 166 -0.73 -2.94 -22.63
C PRO A 166 -1.27 -2.67 -21.22
N GLU A 167 -1.47 -1.40 -20.93
CA GLU A 167 -2.20 -0.91 -19.78
C GLU A 167 -3.60 -1.54 -19.79
N GLN A 168 -3.84 -2.47 -18.88
CA GLN A 168 -5.19 -2.99 -18.68
C GLN A 168 -5.94 -2.00 -17.81
N ALA A 169 -6.96 -1.41 -18.40
CA ALA A 169 -7.91 -0.49 -17.81
C ALA A 169 -8.65 -1.08 -16.58
#